data_8d50f9382d45b2b3a648a36040c18510
#
_entry.id   8d50f9382d45b2b3a648a36040c18510
#
_cell.length_a   1.000
_cell.length_b   1.000
_cell.length_c   1.000
_cell.angle_alpha   90.00
_cell.angle_beta   90.00
_cell.angle_gamma   90.00
#
_symmetry.space_group_name_H-M   'P 1'
#
loop_
_entity.id
_entity.type
_entity.pdbx_description
1 polymer ?
#
loop_
_entity_poly.entity_id
_entity_poly.type
_entity_poly.pdbx_seq_one_letter_code
_entity_poly.pdbx_strand_id
1 'polypeptide(L)'
;MSIEFIGYIGGHHASEIHPRSGPTLQPDYVESVARAHEAAGFDRALVAFHSNSPDSTLIAAHAASVTQKLQFLIAHRPGFTQPTLAARQFATLDVFNGGRTAVHIITGGDDRELRADGSHIGKDERYARTDEYLCVVRQEWTSEQPFDFDGTYYQVEGAHSTVKSPQQPHIPVYFGGSSKAAIEVAGKHADVYALWGETYEQVRETVTQVRAEAARHGRTIRFSLSLRPILAETEELAWARAETILQQATALAEKNGFVRREPPNEGSRRLLAAAAQGSRLDKRLWTGIAGLLGAQGNSTSLVGTAEQVAEALLDYYDLGITTFLIRGFDPLNDAIDYGKQLIPLTRQWVAEREQAKQVA
;
A
#
# COMPACT_ATOMS: atom_id res chain seq x y z
N MET A 1 7.97 19.60 1.23
CA MET A 1 8.31 18.13 1.19
C MET A 1 7.96 17.61 -0.19
N SER A 2 8.75 16.68 -0.77
CA SER A 2 8.40 16.04 -2.04
C SER A 2 7.23 15.06 -1.85
N ILE A 3 6.39 14.96 -2.87
CA ILE A 3 5.30 13.98 -2.91
C ILE A 3 5.73 12.74 -3.69
N GLU A 4 5.35 11.54 -3.21
CA GLU A 4 5.62 10.26 -3.86
C GLU A 4 4.33 9.61 -4.37
N PHE A 5 4.41 8.93 -5.53
CA PHE A 5 3.32 8.12 -6.08
C PHE A 5 3.71 6.65 -6.14
N ILE A 6 2.86 5.80 -5.59
CA ILE A 6 3.00 4.35 -5.61
C ILE A 6 1.94 3.79 -6.55
N GLY A 7 2.36 2.99 -7.54
CA GLY A 7 1.47 2.21 -8.40
C GLY A 7 1.23 0.81 -7.86
N TYR A 8 0.77 -0.10 -8.72
CA TYR A 8 0.47 -1.48 -8.35
C TYR A 8 0.89 -2.45 -9.46
N ILE A 9 1.60 -3.51 -9.10
CA ILE A 9 1.96 -4.59 -10.00
C ILE A 9 1.30 -5.89 -9.52
N GLY A 10 0.42 -6.45 -10.35
CA GLY A 10 -0.16 -7.77 -10.17
C GLY A 10 0.51 -8.81 -11.08
N GLY A 11 0.25 -10.08 -10.83
CA GLY A 11 0.78 -11.19 -11.66
C GLY A 11 0.12 -11.32 -13.03
N HIS A 12 -1.02 -10.69 -13.27
CA HIS A 12 -1.82 -10.74 -14.50
C HIS A 12 -2.77 -9.57 -14.59
N HIS A 13 -3.31 -9.30 -15.78
CA HIS A 13 -4.35 -8.29 -15.96
C HIS A 13 -5.68 -8.79 -15.39
N ALA A 14 -6.12 -8.15 -14.31
CA ALA A 14 -7.45 -8.34 -13.73
C ALA A 14 -7.80 -7.17 -12.81
N SER A 15 -9.09 -6.90 -12.67
CA SER A 15 -9.65 -5.95 -11.72
C SER A 15 -11.11 -6.28 -11.43
N GLU A 16 -11.79 -5.44 -10.71
CA GLU A 16 -13.22 -5.56 -10.41
C GLU A 16 -14.10 -5.45 -11.66
N ILE A 17 -13.58 -4.91 -12.77
CA ILE A 17 -14.27 -4.79 -14.06
C ILE A 17 -13.64 -5.62 -15.18
N HIS A 18 -12.43 -6.13 -14.96
CA HIS A 18 -11.72 -6.97 -15.91
C HIS A 18 -11.56 -8.38 -15.31
N PRO A 19 -12.31 -9.38 -15.81
CA PRO A 19 -12.15 -10.75 -15.36
C PRO A 19 -10.77 -11.27 -15.75
N ARG A 20 -10.18 -12.10 -14.89
CA ARG A 20 -8.92 -12.78 -15.24
C ARG A 20 -9.09 -13.65 -16.47
N SER A 21 -8.16 -13.52 -17.40
CA SER A 21 -8.00 -14.42 -18.54
C SER A 21 -6.62 -15.07 -18.51
N GLY A 22 -6.56 -16.38 -18.72
CA GLY A 22 -5.30 -17.14 -18.75
C GLY A 22 -4.67 -17.42 -17.36
N PRO A 23 -3.36 -17.67 -17.30
CA PRO A 23 -2.63 -18.03 -16.09
C PRO A 23 -2.65 -16.91 -15.03
N THR A 24 -2.52 -17.28 -13.75
CA THR A 24 -2.40 -16.35 -12.63
C THR A 24 -1.07 -15.60 -12.59
N LEU A 25 -0.07 -16.09 -13.29
CA LEU A 25 1.22 -15.43 -13.46
C LEU A 25 1.56 -15.33 -14.94
N GLN A 26 1.69 -14.12 -15.43
CA GLN A 26 2.02 -13.78 -16.81
C GLN A 26 3.26 -12.88 -16.82
N PRO A 27 4.46 -13.41 -17.07
CA PRO A 27 5.71 -12.63 -17.02
C PRO A 27 5.68 -11.38 -17.89
N ASP A 28 5.22 -11.49 -19.14
CA ASP A 28 5.14 -10.35 -20.07
C ASP A 28 4.23 -9.23 -19.56
N TYR A 29 3.15 -9.59 -18.85
CA TYR A 29 2.27 -8.59 -18.21
C TYR A 29 2.99 -7.88 -17.07
N VAL A 30 3.69 -8.64 -16.20
CA VAL A 30 4.47 -8.06 -15.09
C VAL A 30 5.50 -7.08 -15.61
N GLU A 31 6.24 -7.45 -16.67
CA GLU A 31 7.22 -6.57 -17.30
C GLU A 31 6.59 -5.32 -17.90
N SER A 32 5.49 -5.50 -18.66
CA SER A 32 4.80 -4.38 -19.31
C SER A 32 4.27 -3.37 -18.31
N VAL A 33 3.66 -3.85 -17.21
CA VAL A 33 3.14 -2.98 -16.14
C VAL A 33 4.27 -2.29 -15.40
N ALA A 34 5.38 -2.98 -15.10
CA ALA A 34 6.52 -2.38 -14.42
C ALA A 34 7.14 -1.25 -15.26
N ARG A 35 7.38 -1.49 -16.56
CA ARG A 35 7.89 -0.49 -17.50
C ARG A 35 6.93 0.70 -17.65
N ALA A 36 5.61 0.43 -17.71
CA ALA A 36 4.60 1.47 -17.83
C ALA A 36 4.58 2.38 -16.59
N HIS A 37 4.66 1.83 -15.38
CA HIS A 37 4.74 2.62 -14.15
C HIS A 37 6.02 3.47 -14.11
N GLU A 38 7.17 2.91 -14.50
CA GLU A 38 8.41 3.67 -14.59
C GLU A 38 8.32 4.84 -15.60
N ALA A 39 7.80 4.55 -16.79
CA ALA A 39 7.62 5.58 -17.83
C ALA A 39 6.58 6.65 -17.45
N ALA A 40 5.54 6.27 -16.71
CA ALA A 40 4.52 7.15 -16.16
C ALA A 40 5.01 8.01 -14.98
N GLY A 41 6.24 7.79 -14.52
CA GLY A 41 6.85 8.60 -13.47
C GLY A 41 6.37 8.25 -12.06
N PHE A 42 5.89 7.03 -11.82
CA PHE A 42 5.71 6.54 -10.46
C PHE A 42 7.06 6.39 -9.77
N ASP A 43 7.11 6.72 -8.49
CA ASP A 43 8.31 6.55 -7.68
C ASP A 43 8.48 5.09 -7.27
N ARG A 44 7.35 4.41 -7.04
CA ARG A 44 7.31 3.05 -6.50
C ARG A 44 6.11 2.27 -7.03
N ALA A 45 6.17 0.93 -6.96
CA ALA A 45 5.02 0.07 -7.19
C ALA A 45 4.85 -0.93 -6.05
N LEU A 46 3.62 -1.08 -5.55
CA LEU A 46 3.25 -2.11 -4.59
C LEU A 46 3.09 -3.45 -5.32
N VAL A 47 3.72 -4.47 -4.77
CA VAL A 47 3.43 -5.88 -5.10
C VAL A 47 2.72 -6.49 -3.89
N ALA A 48 1.43 -6.81 -4.05
CA ALA A 48 0.61 -7.32 -2.96
C ALA A 48 0.92 -8.79 -2.63
N PHE A 49 0.53 -9.20 -1.43
CA PHE A 49 0.64 -10.56 -0.94
C PHE A 49 -0.75 -11.10 -0.57
N HIS A 50 -1.08 -12.27 -1.08
CA HIS A 50 -2.26 -13.07 -0.69
C HIS A 50 -1.88 -14.54 -0.68
N SER A 51 -2.52 -15.37 0.15
CA SER A 51 -2.23 -16.80 0.29
C SER A 51 -2.47 -17.62 -0.99
N ASN A 52 -3.21 -17.08 -1.94
CA ASN A 52 -3.51 -17.72 -3.24
C ASN A 52 -2.86 -16.98 -4.44
N SER A 53 -1.97 -16.04 -4.18
CA SER A 53 -1.27 -15.25 -5.22
C SER A 53 0.15 -15.78 -5.46
N PRO A 54 0.75 -15.47 -6.61
CA PRO A 54 2.20 -15.60 -6.78
C PRO A 54 2.97 -14.82 -5.73
N ASP A 55 4.18 -15.28 -5.38
CA ASP A 55 5.03 -14.66 -4.36
C ASP A 55 5.41 -13.23 -4.72
N SER A 56 5.18 -12.30 -3.78
CA SER A 56 5.41 -10.87 -3.98
C SER A 56 6.88 -10.50 -4.16
N THR A 57 7.79 -11.20 -3.46
CA THR A 57 9.23 -10.94 -3.54
C THR A 57 9.79 -11.38 -4.90
N LEU A 58 9.33 -12.53 -5.41
CA LEU A 58 9.75 -13.02 -6.72
C LEU A 58 9.19 -12.17 -7.87
N ILE A 59 7.94 -11.71 -7.78
CA ILE A 59 7.40 -10.74 -8.75
C ILE A 59 8.21 -9.44 -8.72
N ALA A 60 8.51 -8.90 -7.55
CA ALA A 60 9.30 -7.67 -7.41
C ALA A 60 10.71 -7.85 -7.97
N ALA A 61 11.36 -8.99 -7.73
CA ALA A 61 12.68 -9.30 -8.28
C ALA A 61 12.66 -9.34 -9.82
N HIS A 62 11.65 -10.00 -10.39
CA HIS A 62 11.46 -10.03 -11.85
C HIS A 62 11.21 -8.63 -12.43
N ALA A 63 10.28 -7.87 -11.87
CA ALA A 63 9.98 -6.51 -12.29
C ALA A 63 11.19 -5.56 -12.15
N ALA A 64 12.01 -5.74 -11.10
CA ALA A 64 13.22 -4.96 -10.88
C ALA A 64 14.29 -5.20 -11.96
N SER A 65 14.35 -6.40 -12.53
CA SER A 65 15.32 -6.75 -13.58
C SER A 65 15.06 -6.03 -14.92
N VAL A 66 13.85 -5.53 -15.13
CA VAL A 66 13.42 -4.87 -16.38
C VAL A 66 13.17 -3.36 -16.23
N THR A 67 13.47 -2.79 -15.05
CA THR A 67 13.32 -1.36 -14.73
C THR A 67 14.62 -0.80 -14.14
N GLN A 68 14.81 0.54 -14.20
CA GLN A 68 16.04 1.18 -13.77
C GLN A 68 15.85 2.08 -12.54
N LYS A 69 14.67 2.71 -12.39
CA LYS A 69 14.38 3.74 -11.38
C LYS A 69 13.22 3.38 -10.48
N LEU A 70 12.24 2.62 -10.99
CA LEU A 70 11.06 2.24 -10.23
C LEU A 70 11.46 1.48 -8.96
N GLN A 71 11.01 1.95 -7.82
CA GLN A 71 11.20 1.27 -6.53
C GLN A 71 10.05 0.27 -6.29
N PHE A 72 10.28 -0.69 -5.40
CA PHE A 72 9.31 -1.76 -5.13
C PHE A 72 8.91 -1.76 -3.67
N LEU A 73 7.61 -1.66 -3.40
CA LEU A 73 7.00 -1.84 -2.10
C LEU A 73 6.48 -3.28 -2.01
N ILE A 74 7.20 -4.14 -1.33
CA ILE A 74 6.93 -5.58 -1.29
C ILE A 74 6.08 -5.91 -0.08
N ALA A 75 4.84 -6.33 -0.30
CA ALA A 75 4.00 -6.79 0.79
C ALA A 75 4.57 -8.08 1.38
N HIS A 76 4.74 -8.10 2.69
CA HIS A 76 5.31 -9.21 3.43
C HIS A 76 4.52 -9.51 4.70
N ARG A 77 4.30 -10.79 4.97
CA ARG A 77 3.53 -11.25 6.12
C ARG A 77 4.46 -11.91 7.14
N PRO A 78 4.71 -11.29 8.30
CA PRO A 78 5.50 -11.89 9.38
C PRO A 78 4.96 -13.24 9.82
N GLY A 79 5.87 -14.19 10.07
CA GLY A 79 5.54 -15.52 10.59
C GLY A 79 5.46 -16.63 9.55
N PHE A 80 5.55 -16.33 8.25
CA PHE A 80 5.65 -17.37 7.20
C PHE A 80 7.10 -17.60 6.74
N THR A 81 7.97 -16.64 6.96
CA THR A 81 9.42 -16.74 6.78
C THR A 81 10.09 -16.28 8.06
N GLN A 82 11.13 -16.97 8.51
CA GLN A 82 11.89 -16.56 9.69
C GLN A 82 12.48 -15.17 9.51
N PRO A 83 12.52 -14.31 10.55
CA PRO A 83 12.90 -12.91 10.43
C PRO A 83 14.32 -12.70 9.90
N THR A 84 15.29 -13.50 10.33
CA THR A 84 16.67 -13.44 9.84
C THR A 84 16.79 -13.80 8.36
N LEU A 85 16.03 -14.81 7.90
CA LEU A 85 16.01 -15.21 6.49
C LEU A 85 15.34 -14.12 5.64
N ALA A 86 14.20 -13.60 6.06
CA ALA A 86 13.50 -12.54 5.35
C ALA A 86 14.35 -11.27 5.26
N ALA A 87 15.04 -10.89 6.34
CA ALA A 87 15.94 -9.75 6.34
C ALA A 87 17.05 -9.90 5.28
N ARG A 88 17.67 -11.09 5.19
CA ARG A 88 18.69 -11.38 4.16
C ARG A 88 18.11 -11.39 2.75
N GLN A 89 16.91 -11.93 2.56
CA GLN A 89 16.24 -11.94 1.25
C GLN A 89 16.01 -10.51 0.74
N PHE A 90 15.45 -9.64 1.59
CA PHE A 90 15.24 -8.24 1.23
C PHE A 90 16.54 -7.48 1.01
N ALA A 91 17.54 -7.67 1.86
CA ALA A 91 18.85 -7.03 1.67
C ALA A 91 19.52 -7.49 0.37
N THR A 92 19.46 -8.79 0.04
CA THR A 92 20.00 -9.34 -1.20
C THR A 92 19.30 -8.73 -2.42
N LEU A 93 17.95 -8.69 -2.41
CA LEU A 93 17.19 -8.07 -3.48
C LEU A 93 17.51 -6.58 -3.62
N ASP A 94 17.68 -5.90 -2.50
CA ASP A 94 17.99 -4.47 -2.47
C ASP A 94 19.38 -4.16 -3.04
N VAL A 95 20.36 -5.03 -2.82
CA VAL A 95 21.67 -4.94 -3.49
C VAL A 95 21.53 -5.16 -4.99
N PHE A 96 20.80 -6.19 -5.44
CA PHE A 96 20.59 -6.48 -6.85
C PHE A 96 19.89 -5.35 -7.61
N ASN A 97 18.95 -4.66 -6.97
CA ASN A 97 18.21 -3.58 -7.62
C ASN A 97 18.75 -2.17 -7.30
N GLY A 98 19.90 -2.06 -6.60
CA GLY A 98 20.55 -0.78 -6.33
C GLY A 98 19.81 0.12 -5.33
N GLY A 99 19.21 -0.44 -4.28
CA GLY A 99 18.56 0.32 -3.20
C GLY A 99 17.12 0.71 -3.52
N ARG A 100 16.40 -0.08 -4.32
CA ARG A 100 15.03 0.21 -4.74
C ARG A 100 13.95 -0.62 -4.02
N THR A 101 14.30 -1.28 -2.91
CA THR A 101 13.37 -2.11 -2.12
C THR A 101 12.79 -1.33 -0.94
N ALA A 102 11.51 -1.52 -0.68
CA ALA A 102 10.85 -1.21 0.59
C ALA A 102 9.91 -2.37 0.96
N VAL A 103 9.63 -2.55 2.24
CA VAL A 103 8.80 -3.65 2.71
C VAL A 103 7.50 -3.12 3.30
N HIS A 104 6.36 -3.64 2.83
CA HIS A 104 5.06 -3.37 3.39
C HIS A 104 4.63 -4.51 4.31
N ILE A 105 4.75 -4.31 5.60
CA ILE A 105 4.40 -5.30 6.62
C ILE A 105 2.89 -5.35 6.76
N ILE A 106 2.31 -6.52 6.50
CA ILE A 106 0.89 -6.81 6.63
C ILE A 106 0.70 -7.96 7.62
N THR A 107 0.05 -7.68 8.73
CA THR A 107 -0.18 -8.68 9.80
C THR A 107 -1.24 -9.72 9.43
N GLY A 108 -2.05 -9.39 8.41
CA GLY A 108 -3.17 -10.21 7.95
C GLY A 108 -4.51 -9.81 8.58
N GLY A 109 -5.50 -9.55 7.73
CA GLY A 109 -6.83 -9.08 8.12
C GLY A 109 -7.94 -10.12 8.00
N ASP A 110 -7.67 -11.29 7.40
CA ASP A 110 -8.63 -12.39 7.22
C ASP A 110 -8.04 -13.69 7.77
N ASP A 111 -8.67 -14.22 8.79
CA ASP A 111 -8.23 -15.46 9.47
C ASP A 111 -8.31 -16.70 8.57
N ARG A 112 -9.19 -16.73 7.57
CA ARG A 112 -9.27 -17.85 6.62
C ARG A 112 -8.04 -17.89 5.72
N GLU A 113 -7.64 -16.73 5.22
CA GLU A 113 -6.45 -16.58 4.40
C GLU A 113 -5.20 -17.00 5.17
N LEU A 114 -5.09 -16.57 6.43
CA LEU A 114 -3.97 -16.93 7.31
C LEU A 114 -3.90 -18.43 7.62
N ARG A 115 -5.05 -19.07 7.82
CA ARG A 115 -5.12 -20.51 8.04
C ARG A 115 -4.74 -21.32 6.81
N ALA A 116 -5.00 -20.79 5.62
CA ALA A 116 -4.56 -21.41 4.36
C ALA A 116 -3.03 -21.49 4.24
N ASP A 117 -2.32 -20.52 4.85
CA ASP A 117 -0.86 -20.51 4.95
C ASP A 117 -0.34 -21.12 6.28
N GLY A 118 -1.20 -21.79 7.07
CA GLY A 118 -0.81 -22.50 8.28
C GLY A 118 -0.76 -21.66 9.57
N SER A 119 -1.17 -20.39 9.56
CA SER A 119 -1.20 -19.56 10.77
C SER A 119 -2.55 -19.64 11.47
N HIS A 120 -2.55 -20.11 12.72
CA HIS A 120 -3.74 -20.30 13.55
C HIS A 120 -3.80 -19.38 14.78
N ILE A 121 -2.81 -18.49 14.95
CA ILE A 121 -2.77 -17.56 16.09
C ILE A 121 -3.76 -16.41 15.91
N GLY A 122 -4.23 -15.86 17.03
CA GLY A 122 -5.20 -14.79 17.08
C GLY A 122 -4.64 -13.45 16.60
N LYS A 123 -5.54 -12.46 16.38
CA LYS A 123 -5.16 -11.15 15.83
C LYS A 123 -4.13 -10.44 16.70
N ASP A 124 -4.33 -10.38 18.02
CA ASP A 124 -3.44 -9.64 18.90
C ASP A 124 -2.07 -10.32 19.03
N GLU A 125 -2.05 -11.66 19.03
CA GLU A 125 -0.80 -12.43 18.96
C GLU A 125 -0.04 -12.19 17.67
N ARG A 126 -0.74 -12.01 16.53
CA ARG A 126 -0.08 -11.66 15.26
C ARG A 126 0.63 -10.32 15.33
N TYR A 127 0.03 -9.31 16.00
CA TYR A 127 0.69 -8.02 16.22
C TYR A 127 1.88 -8.14 17.17
N ALA A 128 1.74 -8.88 18.27
CA ALA A 128 2.86 -9.13 19.20
C ALA A 128 4.01 -9.87 18.49
N ARG A 129 3.70 -10.91 17.69
CA ARG A 129 4.69 -11.61 16.86
C ARG A 129 5.34 -10.67 15.84
N THR A 130 4.58 -9.76 15.24
CA THR A 130 5.10 -8.79 14.27
C THR A 130 6.05 -7.79 14.92
N ASP A 131 5.79 -7.38 16.16
CA ASP A 131 6.69 -6.51 16.93
C ASP A 131 8.08 -7.16 17.12
N GLU A 132 8.13 -8.39 17.62
CA GLU A 132 9.40 -9.14 17.76
C GLU A 132 10.07 -9.40 16.41
N TYR A 133 9.27 -9.75 15.39
CA TYR A 133 9.76 -9.95 14.03
C TYR A 133 10.53 -8.74 13.50
N LEU A 134 9.97 -7.55 13.65
CA LEU A 134 10.60 -6.31 13.19
C LEU A 134 11.79 -5.91 14.03
N CYS A 135 11.85 -6.27 15.33
CA CYS A 135 13.05 -6.11 16.14
C CYS A 135 14.21 -6.94 15.55
N VAL A 136 13.99 -8.22 15.27
CA VAL A 136 15.00 -9.11 14.70
C VAL A 136 15.41 -8.67 13.29
N VAL A 137 14.44 -8.37 12.42
CA VAL A 137 14.72 -7.91 11.05
C VAL A 137 15.58 -6.65 11.05
N ARG A 138 15.27 -5.69 11.91
CA ARG A 138 16.02 -4.44 12.00
C ARG A 138 17.44 -4.67 12.50
N GLN A 139 17.62 -5.50 13.52
CA GLN A 139 18.96 -5.87 14.01
C GLN A 139 19.77 -6.58 12.92
N GLU A 140 19.16 -7.51 12.18
CA GLU A 140 19.84 -8.20 11.08
C GLU A 140 20.29 -7.24 9.97
N TRP A 141 19.52 -6.18 9.70
CA TRP A 141 19.90 -5.15 8.72
C TRP A 141 20.99 -4.20 9.21
N THR A 142 21.02 -3.87 10.52
CA THR A 142 21.83 -2.76 11.03
C THR A 142 23.00 -3.18 11.91
N SER A 143 22.96 -4.37 12.54
CA SER A 143 24.03 -4.81 13.43
C SER A 143 25.30 -5.17 12.64
N GLU A 144 26.44 -4.65 13.10
CA GLU A 144 27.77 -4.98 12.56
C GLU A 144 28.38 -6.21 13.24
N GLN A 145 27.81 -6.65 14.34
CA GLN A 145 28.26 -7.78 15.14
C GLN A 145 27.13 -8.81 15.28
N PRO A 146 27.45 -10.08 15.55
CA PRO A 146 26.46 -11.08 15.93
C PRO A 146 25.61 -10.60 17.11
N PHE A 147 24.31 -10.91 17.08
CA PHE A 147 23.38 -10.56 18.15
C PHE A 147 22.50 -11.74 18.53
N ASP A 148 22.01 -11.72 19.76
CA ASP A 148 21.02 -12.62 20.29
C ASP A 148 19.68 -11.88 20.45
N PHE A 149 18.58 -12.61 20.32
CA PHE A 149 17.24 -12.12 20.59
C PHE A 149 16.45 -13.24 21.30
N ASP A 150 15.97 -12.96 22.51
CA ASP A 150 15.19 -13.90 23.32
C ASP A 150 13.77 -13.33 23.52
N GLY A 151 12.85 -13.70 22.62
CA GLY A 151 11.46 -13.29 22.63
C GLY A 151 10.50 -14.46 22.85
N THR A 152 9.22 -14.14 22.86
CA THR A 152 8.14 -15.13 22.99
C THR A 152 7.92 -15.91 21.70
N TYR A 153 8.04 -15.24 20.55
CA TYR A 153 7.79 -15.80 19.23
C TYR A 153 9.06 -16.14 18.47
N TYR A 154 10.16 -15.46 18.76
CA TYR A 154 11.44 -15.67 18.10
C TYR A 154 12.56 -15.74 19.10
N GLN A 155 13.39 -16.77 18.96
CA GLN A 155 14.61 -16.96 19.71
C GLN A 155 15.75 -17.11 18.68
N VAL A 156 16.74 -16.25 18.75
CA VAL A 156 17.82 -16.18 17.77
C VAL A 156 19.14 -16.04 18.55
N GLU A 157 20.12 -16.87 18.19
CA GLU A 157 21.46 -16.88 18.82
C GLU A 157 22.51 -16.62 17.75
N GLY A 158 23.40 -15.66 17.99
CA GLY A 158 24.54 -15.34 17.13
C GLY A 158 24.17 -14.93 15.71
N ALA A 159 22.97 -14.33 15.51
CA ALA A 159 22.54 -13.93 14.17
C ALA A 159 23.40 -12.80 13.62
N HIS A 160 23.83 -12.94 12.38
CA HIS A 160 24.60 -11.92 11.69
C HIS A 160 24.53 -12.10 10.18
N SER A 161 24.02 -11.10 9.49
CA SER A 161 24.04 -11.05 8.02
C SER A 161 25.27 -10.29 7.53
N THR A 162 26.03 -10.90 6.63
CA THR A 162 27.10 -10.22 5.90
C THR A 162 26.56 -9.40 4.72
N VAL A 163 25.30 -9.63 4.32
CA VAL A 163 24.63 -8.86 3.27
C VAL A 163 23.86 -7.73 3.92
N LYS A 164 24.24 -6.49 3.61
CA LYS A 164 23.57 -5.27 4.06
C LYS A 164 22.96 -4.52 2.88
N SER A 165 21.83 -3.85 3.13
CA SER A 165 21.23 -2.96 2.17
C SER A 165 22.11 -1.73 1.90
N PRO A 166 22.18 -1.21 0.68
CA PRO A 166 22.80 0.08 0.41
C PRO A 166 22.01 1.27 0.98
N GLN A 167 20.74 1.07 1.38
CA GLN A 167 19.91 2.10 1.97
C GLN A 167 20.24 2.33 3.44
N GLN A 168 20.24 3.61 3.87
CA GLN A 168 20.51 3.99 5.25
C GLN A 168 19.29 4.67 5.88
N PRO A 169 18.99 4.40 7.16
CA PRO A 169 19.68 3.47 8.07
C PRO A 169 19.34 1.99 7.81
N HIS A 170 18.31 1.69 7.02
CA HIS A 170 17.83 0.36 6.64
C HIS A 170 16.81 0.47 5.52
N ILE A 171 16.36 -0.67 5.00
CA ILE A 171 15.24 -0.77 4.04
C ILE A 171 13.98 -0.14 4.63
N PRO A 172 13.29 0.80 3.94
CA PRO A 172 12.09 1.45 4.48
C PRO A 172 10.97 0.44 4.79
N VAL A 173 10.38 0.60 5.98
CA VAL A 173 9.28 -0.23 6.47
C VAL A 173 7.97 0.55 6.38
N TYR A 174 7.04 0.07 5.56
CA TYR A 174 5.66 0.52 5.51
C TYR A 174 4.81 -0.41 6.39
N PHE A 175 3.84 0.16 7.08
CA PHE A 175 2.93 -0.58 7.94
C PHE A 175 1.52 0.00 7.89
N GLY A 176 0.50 -0.85 7.87
CA GLY A 176 -0.89 -0.44 7.85
C GLY A 176 -1.73 -1.22 8.83
N GLY A 177 -2.88 -0.64 9.19
CA GLY A 177 -3.86 -1.24 10.07
C GLY A 177 -4.47 -0.23 11.04
N SER A 178 -5.80 -0.24 11.22
CA SER A 178 -6.55 0.77 11.96
C SER A 178 -6.89 0.36 13.39
N SER A 179 -6.41 -0.79 13.88
CA SER A 179 -6.65 -1.20 15.26
C SER A 179 -5.60 -0.61 16.21
N LYS A 180 -5.92 -0.53 17.50
CA LYS A 180 -5.00 -0.04 18.53
C LYS A 180 -3.66 -0.77 18.49
N ALA A 181 -3.67 -2.11 18.47
CA ALA A 181 -2.46 -2.92 18.37
C ALA A 181 -1.65 -2.64 17.08
N ALA A 182 -2.33 -2.35 15.95
CA ALA A 182 -1.65 -1.96 14.70
C ALA A 182 -0.93 -0.61 14.86
N ILE A 183 -1.58 0.37 15.49
CA ILE A 183 -1.01 1.71 15.71
C ILE A 183 0.20 1.64 16.64
N GLU A 184 0.14 0.83 17.70
CA GLU A 184 1.25 0.62 18.65
C GLU A 184 2.48 0.03 17.95
N VAL A 185 2.31 -1.04 17.16
CA VAL A 185 3.41 -1.65 16.39
C VAL A 185 3.95 -0.68 15.32
N ALA A 186 3.05 0.03 14.62
CA ALA A 186 3.46 1.00 13.62
C ALA A 186 4.28 2.15 14.21
N GLY A 187 3.83 2.73 15.33
CA GLY A 187 4.55 3.82 16.02
C GLY A 187 5.97 3.43 16.41
N LYS A 188 6.17 2.17 16.81
CA LYS A 188 7.48 1.62 17.20
C LYS A 188 8.38 1.33 15.99
N HIS A 189 7.83 0.86 14.86
CA HIS A 189 8.63 0.28 13.78
C HIS A 189 8.50 0.94 12.42
N ALA A 190 7.37 1.55 12.08
CA ALA A 190 7.13 2.00 10.70
C ALA A 190 7.89 3.31 10.39
N ASP A 191 8.40 3.41 9.17
CA ASP A 191 8.91 4.65 8.58
C ASP A 191 7.79 5.38 7.82
N VAL A 192 6.83 4.61 7.29
CA VAL A 192 5.65 5.12 6.61
C VAL A 192 4.42 4.34 7.08
N TYR A 193 3.41 5.06 7.57
CA TYR A 193 2.11 4.48 7.89
C TYR A 193 1.17 4.54 6.70
N ALA A 194 0.62 3.39 6.29
CA ALA A 194 -0.23 3.26 5.14
C ALA A 194 -1.72 3.22 5.54
N LEU A 195 -2.48 4.21 5.04
CA LEU A 195 -3.92 4.33 5.23
C LEU A 195 -4.67 3.93 3.95
N TRP A 196 -5.88 3.44 4.11
CA TRP A 196 -6.85 3.42 3.01
C TRP A 196 -7.50 4.79 2.83
N GLY A 197 -8.07 5.05 1.65
CA GLY A 197 -8.73 6.30 1.31
C GLY A 197 -10.04 6.47 2.09
N GLU A 198 -9.95 7.14 3.22
CA GLU A 198 -11.04 7.52 4.10
C GLU A 198 -11.38 9.01 3.94
N THR A 199 -12.41 9.50 4.63
CA THR A 199 -12.76 10.92 4.67
C THR A 199 -11.63 11.76 5.29
N TYR A 200 -11.59 13.05 4.99
CA TYR A 200 -10.59 13.96 5.55
C TYR A 200 -10.59 13.95 7.10
N GLU A 201 -11.76 13.82 7.71
CA GLU A 201 -11.88 13.72 9.17
C GLU A 201 -11.24 12.43 9.70
N GLN A 202 -11.58 11.29 9.12
CA GLN A 202 -11.03 9.99 9.50
C GLN A 202 -9.50 9.92 9.30
N VAL A 203 -9.00 10.50 8.20
CA VAL A 203 -7.55 10.57 7.93
C VAL A 203 -6.86 11.46 8.97
N ARG A 204 -7.42 12.62 9.29
CA ARG A 204 -6.88 13.53 10.33
C ARG A 204 -6.80 12.85 11.70
N GLU A 205 -7.86 12.13 12.08
CA GLU A 205 -7.91 11.35 13.32
C GLU A 205 -6.78 10.33 13.36
N THR A 206 -6.66 9.51 12.32
CA THR A 206 -5.63 8.44 12.23
C THR A 206 -4.21 9.03 12.23
N VAL A 207 -3.95 10.08 11.45
CA VAL A 207 -2.65 10.76 11.42
C VAL A 207 -2.27 11.29 12.81
N THR A 208 -3.24 11.86 13.53
CA THR A 208 -3.00 12.39 14.89
C THR A 208 -2.64 11.26 15.86
N GLN A 209 -3.39 10.16 15.85
CA GLN A 209 -3.16 9.02 16.74
C GLN A 209 -1.79 8.36 16.46
N VAL A 210 -1.47 8.13 15.20
CA VAL A 210 -0.21 7.47 14.80
C VAL A 210 1.00 8.36 15.09
N ARG A 211 0.89 9.68 14.88
CA ARG A 211 1.96 10.62 15.26
C ARG A 211 2.20 10.62 16.77
N ALA A 212 1.13 10.63 17.56
CA ALA A 212 1.24 10.58 19.02
C ALA A 212 1.92 9.28 19.48
N GLU A 213 1.60 8.14 18.88
CA GLU A 213 2.24 6.88 19.21
C GLU A 213 3.71 6.84 18.79
N ALA A 214 4.04 7.29 17.58
CA ALA A 214 5.43 7.36 17.11
C ALA A 214 6.29 8.28 18.03
N ALA A 215 5.72 9.39 18.49
CA ALA A 215 6.40 10.31 19.41
C ALA A 215 6.76 9.66 20.76
N ARG A 216 5.97 8.70 21.27
CA ARG A 216 6.31 7.92 22.49
C ARG A 216 7.60 7.10 22.33
N HIS A 217 7.93 6.75 21.09
CA HIS A 217 9.15 6.02 20.75
C HIS A 217 10.27 6.94 20.22
N GLY A 218 10.11 8.27 20.34
CA GLY A 218 11.07 9.26 19.82
C GLY A 218 11.18 9.26 18.30
N ARG A 219 10.13 8.82 17.57
CA ARG A 219 10.15 8.65 16.12
C ARG A 219 9.26 9.67 15.42
N THR A 220 9.66 10.01 14.20
CA THR A 220 8.83 10.70 13.22
C THR A 220 8.40 9.71 12.16
N ILE A 221 7.15 9.76 11.74
CA ILE A 221 6.57 8.84 10.76
C ILE A 221 5.94 9.62 9.60
N ARG A 222 6.12 9.13 8.37
CA ARG A 222 5.44 9.63 7.16
C ARG A 222 4.14 8.89 6.95
N PHE A 223 3.30 9.42 6.05
CA PHE A 223 1.98 8.83 5.77
C PHE A 223 1.77 8.59 4.28
N SER A 224 1.23 7.40 3.97
CA SER A 224 0.78 7.00 2.65
C SER A 224 -0.72 6.77 2.65
N LEU A 225 -1.43 7.28 1.63
CA LEU A 225 -2.87 7.09 1.46
C LEU A 225 -3.15 6.36 0.15
N SER A 226 -4.01 5.36 0.21
CA SER A 226 -4.36 4.51 -0.94
C SER A 226 -5.72 4.88 -1.52
N LEU A 227 -5.77 5.30 -2.78
CA LEU A 227 -6.97 5.76 -3.50
C LEU A 227 -7.00 5.21 -4.93
N ARG A 228 -8.17 5.28 -5.55
CA ARG A 228 -8.38 4.85 -6.96
C ARG A 228 -8.94 6.02 -7.78
N PRO A 229 -8.09 6.88 -8.38
CA PRO A 229 -8.57 7.98 -9.18
C PRO A 229 -9.36 7.50 -10.41
N ILE A 230 -10.50 8.17 -10.68
CA ILE A 230 -11.31 7.98 -11.88
C ILE A 230 -11.32 9.31 -12.62
N LEU A 231 -10.52 9.39 -13.68
CA LEU A 231 -10.31 10.62 -14.45
C LEU A 231 -11.16 10.62 -15.72
N ALA A 232 -11.63 11.81 -16.12
CA ALA A 232 -12.15 12.09 -17.46
C ALA A 232 -11.95 13.58 -17.81
N GLU A 233 -12.24 13.96 -19.06
CA GLU A 233 -12.08 15.34 -19.55
C GLU A 233 -13.02 16.33 -18.83
N THR A 234 -14.20 15.91 -18.40
CA THR A 234 -15.14 16.73 -17.63
C THR A 234 -15.61 15.98 -16.38
N GLU A 235 -16.14 16.74 -15.42
CA GLU A 235 -16.70 16.16 -14.19
C GLU A 235 -17.85 15.20 -14.47
N GLU A 236 -18.73 15.57 -15.39
CA GLU A 236 -19.89 14.74 -15.77
C GLU A 236 -19.44 13.40 -16.37
N LEU A 237 -18.43 13.43 -17.25
CA LEU A 237 -17.86 12.22 -17.84
C LEU A 237 -17.13 11.36 -16.79
N ALA A 238 -16.47 11.98 -15.83
CA ALA A 238 -15.81 11.24 -14.73
C ALA A 238 -16.85 10.51 -13.86
N TRP A 239 -17.95 11.15 -13.52
CA TRP A 239 -19.03 10.51 -12.76
C TRP A 239 -19.75 9.44 -13.59
N ALA A 240 -19.98 9.67 -14.89
CA ALA A 240 -20.52 8.64 -15.78
C ALA A 240 -19.59 7.42 -15.88
N ARG A 241 -18.27 7.64 -15.91
CA ARG A 241 -17.27 6.55 -15.86
C ARG A 241 -17.33 5.79 -14.53
N ALA A 242 -17.46 6.49 -13.39
CA ALA A 242 -17.61 5.85 -12.08
C ALA A 242 -18.85 4.96 -12.01
N GLU A 243 -19.99 5.42 -12.55
CA GLU A 243 -21.22 4.64 -12.63
C GLU A 243 -21.07 3.41 -13.53
N THR A 244 -20.42 3.57 -14.69
CA THR A 244 -20.10 2.45 -15.59
C THR A 244 -19.24 1.40 -14.91
N ILE A 245 -18.20 1.83 -14.15
CA ILE A 245 -17.34 0.94 -13.36
C ILE A 245 -18.18 0.18 -12.32
N LEU A 246 -19.10 0.87 -11.62
CA LEU A 246 -19.96 0.23 -10.63
C LEU A 246 -20.85 -0.84 -11.26
N GLN A 247 -21.49 -0.53 -12.41
CA GLN A 247 -22.33 -1.48 -13.14
C GLN A 247 -21.54 -2.71 -13.60
N GLN A 248 -20.34 -2.50 -14.17
CA GLN A 248 -19.50 -3.60 -14.63
C GLN A 248 -19.01 -4.46 -13.44
N ALA A 249 -18.60 -3.83 -12.34
CA ALA A 249 -18.18 -4.53 -11.12
C ALA A 249 -19.34 -5.33 -10.51
N THR A 250 -20.55 -4.78 -10.51
CA THR A 250 -21.76 -5.47 -10.03
C THR A 250 -22.04 -6.71 -10.88
N ALA A 251 -22.06 -6.56 -12.20
CA ALA A 251 -22.30 -7.67 -13.11
C ALA A 251 -21.25 -8.78 -12.99
N LEU A 252 -19.96 -8.40 -12.81
CA LEU A 252 -18.88 -9.37 -12.62
C LEU A 252 -18.96 -10.06 -11.26
N ALA A 253 -19.30 -9.34 -10.21
CA ALA A 253 -19.50 -9.87 -8.87
C ALA A 253 -20.66 -10.89 -8.84
N GLU A 254 -21.78 -10.57 -9.47
CA GLU A 254 -22.94 -11.46 -9.61
C GLU A 254 -22.57 -12.73 -10.39
N LYS A 255 -21.91 -12.56 -11.55
CA LYS A 255 -21.43 -13.68 -12.39
C LYS A 255 -20.52 -14.63 -11.63
N ASN A 256 -19.67 -14.09 -10.74
CA ASN A 256 -18.74 -14.87 -9.92
C ASN A 256 -19.37 -15.40 -8.61
N GLY A 257 -20.65 -15.19 -8.38
CA GLY A 257 -21.34 -15.60 -7.16
C GLY A 257 -20.80 -14.92 -5.90
N PHE A 258 -20.37 -13.66 -6.02
CA PHE A 258 -19.85 -12.91 -4.89
C PHE A 258 -20.93 -12.73 -3.82
N VAL A 259 -20.61 -13.12 -2.58
CA VAL A 259 -21.45 -12.89 -1.42
C VAL A 259 -20.72 -11.94 -0.47
N ARG A 260 -21.32 -10.80 -0.23
CA ARG A 260 -20.81 -9.85 0.75
C ARG A 260 -20.79 -10.48 2.14
N ARG A 261 -19.65 -10.39 2.81
CA ARG A 261 -19.44 -10.89 4.18
C ARG A 261 -19.30 -9.73 5.15
N GLU A 262 -19.36 -10.04 6.43
CA GLU A 262 -18.97 -9.08 7.45
C GLU A 262 -17.52 -8.63 7.26
N PRO A 263 -17.23 -7.36 7.53
CA PRO A 263 -15.90 -6.81 7.33
C PRO A 263 -14.90 -7.52 8.26
N PRO A 264 -13.81 -8.08 7.72
CA PRO A 264 -12.89 -8.92 8.48
C PRO A 264 -11.99 -8.11 9.42
N ASN A 265 -11.87 -6.79 9.21
CA ASN A 265 -10.94 -5.93 9.93
C ASN A 265 -11.49 -4.52 10.16
N GLU A 266 -10.78 -3.74 10.99
CA GLU A 266 -11.18 -2.37 11.36
C GLU A 266 -11.19 -1.40 10.17
N GLY A 267 -10.21 -1.49 9.28
CA GLY A 267 -10.17 -0.64 8.07
C GLY A 267 -11.41 -0.83 7.20
N SER A 268 -11.82 -2.08 6.96
CA SER A 268 -13.06 -2.37 6.23
C SER A 268 -14.30 -1.81 6.93
N ARG A 269 -14.38 -1.91 8.27
CA ARG A 269 -15.49 -1.33 9.04
C ARG A 269 -15.55 0.19 8.89
N ARG A 270 -14.41 0.88 8.97
CA ARG A 270 -14.33 2.34 8.81
C ARG A 270 -14.77 2.79 7.42
N LEU A 271 -14.32 2.12 6.35
CA LEU A 271 -14.74 2.41 4.99
C LEU A 271 -16.23 2.16 4.76
N LEU A 272 -16.78 1.08 5.33
CA LEU A 272 -18.22 0.80 5.24
C LEU A 272 -19.05 1.81 6.04
N ALA A 273 -18.56 2.27 7.19
CA ALA A 273 -19.21 3.34 7.95
C ALA A 273 -19.23 4.66 7.15
N ALA A 274 -18.15 4.98 6.43
CA ALA A 274 -18.14 6.11 5.50
C ALA A 274 -19.14 5.89 4.35
N ALA A 275 -19.14 4.71 3.70
CA ALA A 275 -20.07 4.39 2.62
C ALA A 275 -21.55 4.43 3.04
N ALA A 276 -21.85 4.16 4.30
CA ALA A 276 -23.20 4.26 4.84
C ALA A 276 -23.71 5.73 4.97
N GLN A 277 -22.81 6.71 5.03
CA GLN A 277 -23.15 8.14 5.04
C GLN A 277 -23.51 8.66 3.65
N GLY A 278 -23.04 8.00 2.60
CA GLY A 278 -23.31 8.37 1.21
C GLY A 278 -22.28 7.80 0.24
N SER A 279 -22.62 7.79 -1.03
CA SER A 279 -21.71 7.32 -2.08
C SER A 279 -20.67 8.37 -2.49
N ARG A 280 -20.93 9.65 -2.22
CA ARG A 280 -20.05 10.79 -2.53
C ARG A 280 -19.86 11.59 -1.25
N LEU A 281 -18.61 11.64 -0.79
CA LEU A 281 -18.22 12.29 0.45
C LEU A 281 -17.11 13.31 0.19
N ASP A 282 -16.90 14.21 1.15
CA ASP A 282 -15.94 15.31 1.04
C ASP A 282 -16.08 16.05 -0.32
N LYS A 283 -14.98 16.43 -0.97
CA LYS A 283 -15.06 17.04 -2.29
C LYS A 283 -15.37 16.00 -3.37
N ARG A 284 -14.69 14.84 -3.37
CA ARG A 284 -14.66 13.91 -4.52
C ARG A 284 -14.54 12.44 -4.13
N LEU A 285 -14.56 12.12 -2.84
CA LEU A 285 -14.42 10.74 -2.37
C LEU A 285 -15.66 9.93 -2.74
N TRP A 286 -15.48 8.90 -3.54
CA TRP A 286 -16.53 7.97 -3.94
C TRP A 286 -16.32 6.59 -3.31
N THR A 287 -17.38 6.06 -2.75
CA THR A 287 -17.41 4.82 -1.96
C THR A 287 -18.18 3.68 -2.62
N GLY A 288 -18.59 3.84 -3.89
CA GLY A 288 -19.47 2.87 -4.57
C GLY A 288 -18.92 1.45 -4.57
N ILE A 289 -17.65 1.26 -4.91
CA ILE A 289 -17.01 -0.08 -4.90
C ILE A 289 -16.82 -0.60 -3.48
N ALA A 290 -16.50 0.27 -2.51
CA ALA A 290 -16.42 -0.13 -1.10
C ALA A 290 -17.77 -0.66 -0.61
N GLY A 291 -18.85 0.03 -0.93
CA GLY A 291 -20.21 -0.40 -0.62
C GLY A 291 -20.59 -1.73 -1.28
N LEU A 292 -20.24 -1.91 -2.55
CA LEU A 292 -20.53 -3.13 -3.32
C LEU A 292 -19.76 -4.35 -2.77
N LEU A 293 -18.45 -4.24 -2.60
CA LEU A 293 -17.56 -5.37 -2.32
C LEU A 293 -17.20 -5.55 -0.84
N GLY A 294 -17.84 -4.79 0.06
CA GLY A 294 -17.60 -4.92 1.50
C GLY A 294 -16.26 -4.34 1.96
N ALA A 295 -15.73 -3.35 1.22
CA ALA A 295 -14.51 -2.62 1.55
C ALA A 295 -13.29 -3.54 1.81
N GLN A 296 -13.14 -4.57 1.00
CA GLN A 296 -11.98 -5.47 1.07
C GLN A 296 -10.78 -4.81 0.39
N GLY A 297 -9.97 -4.07 1.14
CA GLY A 297 -8.78 -3.39 0.62
C GLY A 297 -9.05 -2.00 0.07
N ASN A 298 -8.17 -1.53 -0.85
CA ASN A 298 -8.29 -0.22 -1.49
C ASN A 298 -9.48 -0.18 -2.46
N SER A 299 -10.59 0.40 -2.03
CA SER A 299 -11.87 0.37 -2.74
C SER A 299 -12.56 1.74 -2.85
N THR A 300 -11.93 2.82 -2.39
CA THR A 300 -12.44 4.19 -2.50
C THR A 300 -11.74 4.95 -3.63
N SER A 301 -12.44 5.88 -4.25
CA SER A 301 -11.97 6.61 -5.42
C SER A 301 -12.06 8.12 -5.23
N LEU A 302 -11.23 8.87 -5.96
CA LEU A 302 -11.43 10.28 -6.24
C LEU A 302 -11.91 10.43 -7.68
N VAL A 303 -13.04 11.10 -7.88
CA VAL A 303 -13.72 11.19 -9.19
C VAL A 303 -13.73 12.62 -9.69
N GLY A 304 -13.22 12.86 -10.90
CA GLY A 304 -13.21 14.19 -11.50
C GLY A 304 -12.24 14.32 -12.66
N THR A 305 -12.00 15.57 -13.10
CA THR A 305 -10.90 15.86 -14.01
C THR A 305 -9.56 15.69 -13.28
N ALA A 306 -8.45 15.71 -14.03
CA ALA A 306 -7.12 15.61 -13.42
C ALA A 306 -6.89 16.75 -12.39
N GLU A 307 -7.33 17.98 -12.71
CA GLU A 307 -7.23 19.14 -11.83
C GLU A 307 -8.04 18.96 -10.55
N GLN A 308 -9.28 18.51 -10.69
CA GLN A 308 -10.18 18.30 -9.56
C GLN A 308 -9.69 17.20 -8.61
N VAL A 309 -9.11 16.14 -9.18
CA VAL A 309 -8.52 15.05 -8.39
C VAL A 309 -7.20 15.50 -7.75
N ALA A 310 -6.36 16.24 -8.48
CA ALA A 310 -5.14 16.82 -7.91
C ALA A 310 -5.46 17.76 -6.74
N GLU A 311 -6.49 18.61 -6.85
CA GLU A 311 -6.95 19.46 -5.74
C GLU A 311 -7.34 18.64 -4.51
N ALA A 312 -8.10 17.56 -4.69
CA ALA A 312 -8.47 16.68 -3.58
C ALA A 312 -7.26 15.97 -2.96
N LEU A 313 -6.25 15.60 -3.76
CA LEU A 313 -5.00 15.06 -3.24
C LEU A 313 -4.21 16.11 -2.42
N LEU A 314 -4.26 17.39 -2.81
CA LEU A 314 -3.64 18.47 -2.03
C LEU A 314 -4.33 18.67 -0.67
N ASP A 315 -5.63 18.48 -0.56
CA ASP A 315 -6.32 18.53 0.73
C ASP A 315 -5.80 17.42 1.67
N TYR A 316 -5.57 16.21 1.17
CA TYR A 316 -4.90 15.16 1.94
C TYR A 316 -3.43 15.48 2.25
N TYR A 317 -2.72 16.11 1.30
CA TYR A 317 -1.35 16.57 1.54
C TYR A 317 -1.27 17.54 2.71
N ASP A 318 -2.21 18.46 2.85
CA ASP A 318 -2.29 19.40 3.99
C ASP A 318 -2.59 18.71 5.33
N LEU A 319 -3.18 17.51 5.30
CA LEU A 319 -3.32 16.65 6.48
C LEU A 319 -2.01 15.91 6.84
N GLY A 320 -1.00 16.00 5.98
CA GLY A 320 0.32 15.39 6.19
C GLY A 320 0.56 14.10 5.41
N ILE A 321 -0.29 13.80 4.43
CA ILE A 321 -0.06 12.68 3.51
C ILE A 321 0.96 13.11 2.46
N THR A 322 2.10 12.41 2.40
CA THR A 322 3.19 12.72 1.45
C THR A 322 3.37 11.65 0.39
N THR A 323 2.66 10.54 0.50
CA THR A 323 2.74 9.42 -0.43
C THR A 323 1.34 8.97 -0.82
N PHE A 324 1.06 8.88 -2.12
CA PHE A 324 -0.22 8.39 -2.62
C PHE A 324 -0.03 7.07 -3.38
N LEU A 325 -0.64 6.00 -2.87
CA LEU A 325 -0.80 4.77 -3.61
C LEU A 325 -2.04 4.89 -4.48
N ILE A 326 -1.84 4.93 -5.79
CA ILE A 326 -2.93 5.06 -6.76
C ILE A 326 -2.94 3.87 -7.72
N ARG A 327 -4.10 3.27 -7.90
CA ARG A 327 -4.32 2.26 -8.92
C ARG A 327 -5.71 2.43 -9.54
N GLY A 328 -5.80 2.25 -10.84
CA GLY A 328 -7.07 2.36 -11.56
C GLY A 328 -7.87 1.06 -11.59
N PHE A 329 -8.97 1.09 -12.30
CA PHE A 329 -9.82 -0.06 -12.59
C PHE A 329 -9.40 -0.78 -13.89
N ASP A 330 -8.68 -0.09 -14.78
CA ASP A 330 -7.85 -0.67 -15.83
C ASP A 330 -6.37 -0.47 -15.45
N PRO A 331 -5.72 -1.46 -14.81
CA PRO A 331 -4.45 -1.24 -14.12
C PRO A 331 -3.33 -0.68 -14.99
N LEU A 332 -3.25 -1.06 -16.26
CA LEU A 332 -2.21 -0.61 -17.18
C LEU A 332 -2.56 0.76 -17.79
N ASN A 333 -3.76 0.90 -18.34
CA ASN A 333 -4.13 2.13 -19.04
C ASN A 333 -4.31 3.30 -18.06
N ASP A 334 -4.94 3.07 -16.92
CA ASP A 334 -5.08 4.11 -15.91
C ASP A 334 -3.71 4.57 -15.36
N ALA A 335 -2.73 3.67 -15.21
CA ALA A 335 -1.38 4.05 -14.79
C ALA A 335 -0.70 4.98 -15.82
N ILE A 336 -0.86 4.68 -17.11
CA ILE A 336 -0.35 5.53 -18.20
C ILE A 336 -1.01 6.91 -18.17
N ASP A 337 -2.33 6.96 -17.96
CA ASP A 337 -3.09 8.21 -17.94
C ASP A 337 -2.77 9.06 -16.69
N TYR A 338 -2.54 8.43 -15.54
CA TYR A 338 -2.06 9.12 -14.34
C TYR A 338 -0.69 9.78 -14.59
N GLY A 339 0.20 9.11 -15.29
CA GLY A 339 1.53 9.66 -15.64
C GLY A 339 1.45 10.84 -16.58
N LYS A 340 0.46 10.88 -17.47
CA LYS A 340 0.27 11.99 -18.42
C LYS A 340 -0.37 13.22 -17.77
N GLN A 341 -1.30 13.04 -16.85
CA GLN A 341 -2.21 14.09 -16.40
C GLN A 341 -2.09 14.38 -14.90
N LEU A 342 -2.25 13.38 -14.03
CA LEU A 342 -2.43 13.57 -12.60
C LEU A 342 -1.10 13.77 -11.86
N ILE A 343 -0.13 12.89 -12.09
CA ILE A 343 1.15 12.88 -11.36
C ILE A 343 1.94 14.17 -11.56
N PRO A 344 2.20 14.64 -12.81
CA PRO A 344 2.97 15.87 -13.02
C PRO A 344 2.24 17.09 -12.46
N LEU A 345 0.92 17.18 -12.64
CA LEU A 345 0.11 18.28 -12.15
C LEU A 345 0.13 18.37 -10.62
N THR A 346 -0.09 17.23 -9.94
CA THR A 346 -0.08 17.20 -8.47
C THR A 346 1.30 17.57 -7.92
N ARG A 347 2.38 17.09 -8.53
CA ARG A 347 3.76 17.47 -8.15
C ARG A 347 4.02 18.95 -8.29
N GLN A 348 3.59 19.53 -9.41
CA GLN A 348 3.71 20.97 -9.67
C GLN A 348 2.99 21.77 -8.55
N TRP A 349 1.74 21.46 -8.27
CA TRP A 349 0.95 22.19 -7.29
C TRP A 349 1.45 22.02 -5.86
N VAL A 350 1.99 20.84 -5.51
CA VAL A 350 2.67 20.67 -4.22
C VAL A 350 3.92 21.56 -4.14
N ALA A 351 4.73 21.64 -5.21
CA ALA A 351 5.92 22.49 -5.24
C ALA A 351 5.56 23.97 -5.07
N GLU A 352 4.54 24.45 -5.79
CA GLU A 352 4.01 25.82 -5.66
C GLU A 352 3.52 26.10 -4.23
N ARG A 353 2.79 25.15 -3.62
CA ARG A 353 2.29 25.27 -2.23
C ARG A 353 3.42 25.35 -1.19
N GLU A 354 4.46 24.54 -1.37
CA GLU A 354 5.62 24.57 -0.47
C GLU A 354 6.44 25.87 -0.63
N GLN A 355 6.57 26.40 -1.84
CA GLN A 355 7.20 27.70 -2.07
C GLN A 355 6.41 28.83 -1.38
N ALA A 356 5.10 28.81 -1.52
CA ALA A 356 4.25 29.82 -0.85
C ALA A 356 4.39 29.79 0.69
N LYS A 357 4.55 28.61 1.29
CA LYS A 357 4.77 28.46 2.74
C LYS A 357 6.15 28.97 3.21
N GLN A 358 7.15 29.01 2.32
CA GLN A 358 8.48 29.51 2.67
C GLN A 358 8.58 31.05 2.59
N VAL A 359 7.65 31.68 1.90
CA VAL A 359 7.61 33.14 1.69
C VAL A 359 6.70 33.85 2.72
N ALA A 360 5.79 33.08 3.34
CA ALA A 360 4.88 33.58 4.39
C ALA A 360 5.50 33.46 5.79
#